data_24ddcb9acdd327623e0a9876b00e064f
#
_entry.id   24ddcb9acdd327623e0a9876b00e064f
#
_cell.length_a   1.000
_cell.length_b   1.000
_cell.length_c   1.000
_cell.angle_alpha   90.00
_cell.angle_beta   90.00
_cell.angle_gamma   90.00
#
_symmetry.space_group_name_H-M   'P 1'
#
loop_
_entity.id
_entity.type
_entity.pdbx_description
1 polymer ?
#
loop_
_entity_poly.entity_id
_entity_poly.type
_entity_poly.pdbx_seq_one_letter_code
_entity_poly.pdbx_strand_id
1 'polypeptide(L)'
;MADLFGPLVTAFTLPFMARALVVLLALSLVAGIVGVLVNLRSLEFISDGLTHSVFPGIAIGFVWGGREGLFVGAMIAAVLAAIVLTVITRRAVSGDAAIAIVFTAMFSIGILVVSRQTNYAGQLEQLLFGRLLTVTAAEVTQTLVICAIALLLVGLTLKQQVFRAFDRTAIAAAGYRPVLLDLVLNVAIALVVVAASSAVGNLLVLAVLIVPGAVARLITVRLWALFPLAAGFAALCAWVGLTLGFEASVTAGIDLPSGATVVLVLVAGYLLVLLGRLAVDRMRRPAQPATPPQPESVTA
;
A
#
# COMPACT_ATOMS: atom_id res chain seq x y z
N MET A 1 -34.46 -3.32 -5.76
CA MET A 1 -33.10 -3.84 -5.51
C MET A 1 -32.27 -4.00 -6.78
N ALA A 2 -32.87 -4.38 -7.92
CA ALA A 2 -32.17 -4.46 -9.23
C ALA A 2 -31.64 -3.10 -9.72
N ASP A 3 -32.34 -2.01 -9.43
CA ASP A 3 -31.96 -0.66 -9.87
C ASP A 3 -30.76 -0.06 -9.14
N LEU A 4 -30.40 -0.57 -7.97
CA LEU A 4 -29.23 -0.10 -7.19
C LEU A 4 -27.92 -0.74 -7.68
N PHE A 5 -27.98 -1.95 -8.26
CA PHE A 5 -26.82 -2.67 -8.76
C PHE A 5 -26.56 -2.44 -10.26
N GLY A 6 -27.57 -1.95 -10.99
CA GLY A 6 -27.45 -1.62 -12.41
C GLY A 6 -26.27 -0.67 -12.71
N PRO A 7 -26.19 0.50 -12.08
CA PRO A 7 -25.09 1.46 -12.29
C PRO A 7 -23.71 0.89 -11.91
N LEU A 8 -23.66 0.07 -10.86
CA LEU A 8 -22.42 -0.53 -10.32
C LEU A 8 -21.75 -1.54 -11.27
N VAL A 9 -22.51 -2.11 -12.20
CA VAL A 9 -22.02 -3.09 -13.18
C VAL A 9 -21.87 -2.44 -14.57
N THR A 10 -22.82 -1.56 -14.96
CA THR A 10 -22.81 -0.91 -16.27
C THR A 10 -21.62 0.01 -16.48
N ALA A 11 -21.08 0.64 -15.42
CA ALA A 11 -19.87 1.45 -15.50
C ALA A 11 -18.67 0.64 -16.05
N PHE A 12 -18.57 -0.64 -15.75
CA PHE A 12 -17.46 -1.51 -16.17
C PHE A 12 -17.60 -2.08 -17.59
N THR A 13 -18.68 -1.80 -18.30
CA THR A 13 -18.77 -2.05 -19.73
C THR A 13 -17.91 -1.09 -20.55
N LEU A 14 -17.52 0.05 -19.94
CA LEU A 14 -16.62 1.01 -20.55
C LEU A 14 -15.18 0.51 -20.50
N PRO A 15 -14.43 0.48 -21.62
CA PRO A 15 -13.10 -0.12 -21.70
C PRO A 15 -12.07 0.50 -20.72
N PHE A 16 -12.17 1.79 -20.43
CA PHE A 16 -11.27 2.47 -19.49
C PHE A 16 -11.57 2.08 -18.04
N MET A 17 -12.86 1.93 -17.67
CA MET A 17 -13.25 1.48 -16.33
C MET A 17 -12.86 0.02 -16.08
N ALA A 18 -13.02 -0.84 -17.09
CA ALA A 18 -12.59 -2.22 -17.00
C ALA A 18 -11.07 -2.34 -16.79
N ARG A 19 -10.27 -1.54 -17.53
CA ARG A 19 -8.81 -1.49 -17.34
C ARG A 19 -8.42 -1.00 -15.96
N ALA A 20 -9.04 0.08 -15.47
CA ALA A 20 -8.83 0.60 -14.14
C ALA A 20 -9.13 -0.45 -13.05
N LEU A 21 -10.24 -1.17 -13.18
CA LEU A 21 -10.62 -2.23 -12.27
C LEU A 21 -9.61 -3.39 -12.27
N VAL A 22 -9.16 -3.85 -13.44
CA VAL A 22 -8.15 -4.92 -13.56
C VAL A 22 -6.86 -4.54 -12.85
N VAL A 23 -6.37 -3.31 -13.05
CA VAL A 23 -5.18 -2.80 -12.35
C VAL A 23 -5.39 -2.79 -10.84
N LEU A 24 -6.51 -2.25 -10.37
CA LEU A 24 -6.80 -2.18 -8.94
C LEU A 24 -6.96 -3.56 -8.30
N LEU A 25 -7.59 -4.51 -8.97
CA LEU A 25 -7.72 -5.90 -8.47
C LEU A 25 -6.36 -6.60 -8.40
N ALA A 26 -5.51 -6.42 -9.41
CA ALA A 26 -4.15 -6.95 -9.37
C ALA A 26 -3.34 -6.35 -8.22
N LEU A 27 -3.40 -5.03 -8.05
CA LEU A 27 -2.75 -4.33 -6.93
C LEU A 27 -3.33 -4.77 -5.58
N SER A 28 -4.65 -4.96 -5.47
CA SER A 28 -5.31 -5.42 -4.25
C SER A 28 -4.83 -6.82 -3.83
N LEU A 29 -4.65 -7.72 -4.80
CA LEU A 29 -4.13 -9.06 -4.52
C LEU A 29 -2.70 -9.01 -4.00
N VAL A 30 -1.82 -8.28 -4.70
CA VAL A 30 -0.40 -8.18 -4.33
C VAL A 30 -0.25 -7.43 -3.02
N ALA A 31 -0.91 -6.29 -2.87
CA ALA A 31 -0.86 -5.49 -1.66
C ALA A 31 -1.49 -6.21 -0.46
N GLY A 32 -2.53 -7.04 -0.68
CA GLY A 32 -3.06 -7.91 0.36
C GLY A 32 -2.04 -8.89 0.91
N ILE A 33 -1.16 -9.43 0.06
CA ILE A 33 -0.11 -10.37 0.49
C ILE A 33 1.11 -9.63 1.05
N VAL A 34 1.66 -8.67 0.30
CA VAL A 34 2.84 -7.90 0.69
C VAL A 34 2.52 -7.01 1.89
N GLY A 35 1.35 -6.35 1.91
CA GLY A 35 0.91 -5.46 2.98
C GLY A 35 0.69 -6.17 4.32
N VAL A 36 0.20 -7.42 4.31
CA VAL A 36 0.15 -8.24 5.53
C VAL A 36 1.56 -8.48 6.08
N LEU A 37 2.55 -8.79 5.24
CA LEU A 37 3.94 -8.96 5.67
C LEU A 37 4.56 -7.65 6.16
N VAL A 38 4.25 -6.52 5.52
CA VAL A 38 4.64 -5.18 5.98
C VAL A 38 4.12 -4.93 7.39
N ASN A 39 2.82 -5.16 7.62
CA ASN A 39 2.19 -5.01 8.93
C ASN A 39 2.72 -5.99 9.99
N LEU A 40 2.99 -7.26 9.62
CA LEU A 40 3.53 -8.27 10.55
C LEU A 40 4.96 -7.93 10.98
N ARG A 41 5.71 -7.21 10.15
CA ARG A 41 7.11 -6.87 10.39
C ARG A 41 7.34 -5.42 10.80
N SER A 42 6.27 -4.62 10.93
CA SER A 42 6.31 -3.18 11.24
C SER A 42 7.21 -2.41 10.26
N LEU A 43 7.00 -2.65 8.95
CA LEU A 43 7.78 -2.03 7.87
C LEU A 43 7.02 -0.88 7.19
N GLU A 44 6.02 -0.30 7.84
CA GLU A 44 5.18 0.78 7.31
C GLU A 44 6.02 1.98 6.90
N PHE A 45 6.97 2.40 7.74
CA PHE A 45 7.90 3.50 7.45
C PHE A 45 8.86 3.19 6.29
N ILE A 46 9.33 1.95 6.18
CA ILE A 46 10.16 1.53 5.03
C ILE A 46 9.35 1.60 3.74
N SER A 47 8.09 1.18 3.78
CA SER A 47 7.19 1.25 2.62
C SER A 47 6.92 2.69 2.18
N ASP A 48 6.74 3.60 3.13
CA ASP A 48 6.61 5.04 2.88
C ASP A 48 7.90 5.62 2.25
N GLY A 49 9.04 5.34 2.87
CA GLY A 49 10.35 5.73 2.34
C GLY A 49 10.60 5.23 0.91
N LEU A 50 10.22 3.99 0.61
CA LEU A 50 10.31 3.41 -0.74
C LEU A 50 9.40 4.13 -1.73
N THR A 51 8.15 4.43 -1.35
CA THR A 51 7.18 5.12 -2.19
C THR A 51 7.70 6.48 -2.66
N HIS A 52 8.28 7.23 -1.76
CA HIS A 52 8.85 8.53 -2.11
C HIS A 52 10.23 8.47 -2.78
N SER A 53 11.00 7.41 -2.52
CA SER A 53 12.31 7.20 -3.16
C SER A 53 12.21 6.82 -4.64
N VAL A 54 11.07 6.34 -5.09
CA VAL A 54 10.82 6.05 -6.52
C VAL A 54 10.59 7.32 -7.34
N PHE A 55 10.09 8.39 -6.71
CA PHE A 55 9.73 9.64 -7.36
C PHE A 55 10.85 10.26 -8.22
N PRO A 56 12.11 10.41 -7.76
CA PRO A 56 13.17 10.95 -8.61
C PRO A 56 13.45 10.08 -9.82
N GLY A 57 13.32 8.76 -9.71
CA GLY A 57 13.48 7.86 -10.85
C GLY A 57 12.40 8.05 -11.90
N ILE A 58 11.16 8.22 -11.50
CA ILE A 58 10.04 8.57 -12.39
C ILE A 58 10.33 9.88 -13.09
N ALA A 59 10.76 10.91 -12.34
CA ALA A 59 11.06 12.24 -12.87
C ALA A 59 12.21 12.21 -13.89
N ILE A 60 13.31 11.55 -13.56
CA ILE A 60 14.48 11.40 -14.45
C ILE A 60 14.11 10.59 -15.69
N GLY A 61 13.41 9.47 -15.51
CA GLY A 61 12.96 8.62 -16.60
C GLY A 61 12.06 9.37 -17.58
N PHE A 62 11.15 10.20 -17.06
CA PHE A 62 10.31 11.04 -17.88
C PHE A 62 11.09 12.09 -18.71
N VAL A 63 12.08 12.73 -18.09
CA VAL A 63 12.91 13.74 -18.78
C VAL A 63 13.72 13.14 -19.92
N TRP A 64 14.24 11.91 -19.77
CA TRP A 64 15.13 11.28 -20.77
C TRP A 64 14.39 10.43 -21.80
N GLY A 65 13.31 9.76 -21.43
CA GLY A 65 12.61 8.81 -22.28
C GLY A 65 11.11 9.08 -22.44
N GLY A 66 10.62 10.23 -22.00
CA GLY A 66 9.19 10.55 -22.04
C GLY A 66 8.35 9.51 -21.26
N ARG A 67 7.20 9.16 -21.81
CA ARG A 67 6.28 8.19 -21.18
C ARG A 67 6.87 6.78 -21.01
N GLU A 68 7.68 6.33 -21.97
CA GLU A 68 8.30 5.01 -21.92
C GLU A 68 9.41 4.93 -20.87
N GLY A 69 10.12 6.05 -20.64
CA GLY A 69 11.17 6.16 -19.64
C GLY A 69 10.66 6.13 -18.18
N LEU A 70 9.38 6.46 -17.93
CA LEU A 70 8.79 6.50 -16.58
C LEU A 70 8.99 5.17 -15.84
N PHE A 71 8.62 4.06 -16.45
CA PHE A 71 8.73 2.73 -15.84
C PHE A 71 10.16 2.30 -15.60
N VAL A 72 11.04 2.55 -16.57
CA VAL A 72 12.46 2.18 -16.47
C VAL A 72 13.12 2.97 -15.34
N GLY A 73 12.90 4.29 -15.30
CA GLY A 73 13.41 5.16 -14.25
C GLY A 73 12.86 4.79 -12.85
N ALA A 74 11.55 4.54 -12.75
CA ALA A 74 10.91 4.08 -11.52
C ALA A 74 11.50 2.75 -11.03
N MET A 75 11.70 1.78 -11.92
CA MET A 75 12.23 0.46 -11.59
C MET A 75 13.67 0.54 -11.08
N ILE A 76 14.53 1.29 -11.74
CA ILE A 76 15.93 1.50 -11.32
C ILE A 76 15.96 2.15 -9.93
N ALA A 77 15.21 3.24 -9.74
CA ALA A 77 15.17 3.93 -8.45
C ALA A 77 14.60 3.05 -7.33
N ALA A 78 13.55 2.27 -7.62
CA ALA A 78 12.94 1.36 -6.67
C ALA A 78 13.92 0.28 -6.16
N VAL A 79 14.65 -0.35 -7.07
CA VAL A 79 15.64 -1.37 -6.72
C VAL A 79 16.81 -0.75 -5.95
N LEU A 80 17.32 0.39 -6.39
CA LEU A 80 18.38 1.11 -5.69
C LEU A 80 17.94 1.53 -4.28
N ALA A 81 16.73 2.09 -4.14
CA ALA A 81 16.18 2.48 -2.84
C ALA A 81 16.00 1.27 -1.91
N ALA A 82 15.49 0.14 -2.42
CA ALA A 82 15.35 -1.09 -1.65
C ALA A 82 16.71 -1.62 -1.13
N ILE A 83 17.76 -1.57 -1.96
CA ILE A 83 19.11 -1.96 -1.56
C ILE A 83 19.65 -0.99 -0.50
N VAL A 84 19.59 0.32 -0.78
CA VAL A 84 20.08 1.37 0.12
C VAL A 84 19.39 1.29 1.49
N LEU A 85 18.07 1.22 1.53
CA LEU A 85 17.31 1.10 2.76
C LEU A 85 17.64 -0.20 3.51
N THR A 86 17.78 -1.34 2.81
CA THR A 86 18.16 -2.61 3.43
C THR A 86 19.56 -2.53 4.09
N VAL A 87 20.48 -1.82 3.48
CA VAL A 87 21.85 -1.67 4.00
C VAL A 87 21.91 -0.67 5.17
N ILE A 88 21.25 0.49 5.04
CA ILE A 88 21.31 1.56 6.05
C ILE A 88 20.60 1.15 7.34
N THR A 89 19.43 0.53 7.25
CA THR A 89 18.66 0.07 8.42
C THR A 89 19.40 -0.98 9.27
N ARG A 90 20.54 -1.48 8.78
CA ARG A 90 21.40 -2.42 9.53
C ARG A 90 22.55 -1.79 10.28
N ARG A 91 22.99 -0.59 9.89
CA ARG A 91 24.36 -0.16 10.22
C ARG A 91 24.52 0.80 11.37
N ALA A 92 23.56 1.49 11.93
CA ALA A 92 23.91 2.36 13.05
C ALA A 92 22.97 3.51 13.44
N VAL A 93 21.95 3.80 12.67
CA VAL A 93 21.00 4.87 12.99
C VAL A 93 19.66 4.21 13.31
N SER A 94 18.88 4.78 14.23
CA SER A 94 17.50 4.32 14.42
C SER A 94 16.85 4.22 13.03
N GLY A 95 16.25 3.06 12.71
CA GLY A 95 15.74 2.78 11.36
C GLY A 95 14.92 3.92 10.79
N ASP A 96 14.09 4.55 11.63
CA ASP A 96 13.19 5.64 11.24
C ASP A 96 13.93 6.92 10.82
N ALA A 97 15.02 7.29 11.51
CA ALA A 97 15.80 8.45 11.14
C ALA A 97 16.55 8.25 9.81
N ALA A 98 17.08 7.04 9.57
CA ALA A 98 17.73 6.70 8.31
C ALA A 98 16.74 6.76 7.14
N ILE A 99 15.53 6.23 7.33
CA ILE A 99 14.46 6.27 6.34
C ILE A 99 14.06 7.72 6.03
N ALA A 100 13.86 8.56 7.07
CA ALA A 100 13.51 9.97 6.91
C ALA A 100 14.57 10.75 6.11
N ILE A 101 15.87 10.51 6.36
CA ILE A 101 16.94 11.16 5.61
C ILE A 101 16.95 10.74 4.15
N VAL A 102 16.87 9.43 3.87
CA VAL A 102 16.86 8.92 2.49
C VAL A 102 15.62 9.43 1.74
N PHE A 103 14.45 9.39 2.38
CA PHE A 103 13.20 9.91 1.87
C PHE A 103 13.32 11.39 1.48
N THR A 104 13.77 12.24 2.42
CA THR A 104 13.88 13.68 2.19
C THR A 104 14.86 14.00 1.06
N ALA A 105 16.01 13.32 1.03
CA ALA A 105 17.01 13.50 -0.01
C ALA A 105 16.48 13.10 -1.40
N MET A 106 15.86 11.92 -1.50
CA MET A 106 15.32 11.43 -2.77
C MET A 106 14.16 12.29 -3.25
N PHE A 107 13.22 12.66 -2.37
CA PHE A 107 12.10 13.53 -2.72
C PHE A 107 12.57 14.90 -3.20
N SER A 108 13.55 15.49 -2.53
CA SER A 108 14.14 16.78 -2.91
C SER A 108 14.81 16.71 -4.30
N ILE A 109 15.53 15.63 -4.61
CA ILE A 109 16.11 15.41 -5.94
C ILE A 109 15.00 15.33 -6.99
N GLY A 110 13.92 14.59 -6.72
CA GLY A 110 12.79 14.47 -7.63
C GLY A 110 12.13 15.81 -7.92
N ILE A 111 11.84 16.62 -6.91
CA ILE A 111 11.30 17.96 -7.08
C ILE A 111 12.25 18.84 -7.89
N LEU A 112 13.55 18.82 -7.61
CA LEU A 112 14.54 19.61 -8.34
C LEU A 112 14.57 19.26 -9.84
N VAL A 113 14.41 18.00 -10.19
CA VAL A 113 14.35 17.55 -11.59
C VAL A 113 13.06 18.01 -12.26
N VAL A 114 11.91 17.83 -11.60
CA VAL A 114 10.60 18.21 -12.17
C VAL A 114 10.43 19.73 -12.25
N SER A 115 10.99 20.50 -11.30
CA SER A 115 10.89 21.97 -11.28
C SER A 115 11.52 22.65 -12.48
N ARG A 116 12.38 21.95 -13.23
CA ARG A 116 12.98 22.44 -14.48
C ARG A 116 12.07 22.29 -15.69
N GLN A 117 10.92 21.63 -15.56
CA GLN A 117 9.99 21.41 -16.67
C GLN A 117 8.96 22.54 -16.76
N THR A 118 8.53 22.85 -18.00
CA THR A 118 7.56 23.93 -18.30
C THR A 118 6.16 23.54 -17.89
N ASN A 119 5.72 22.61 -17.31
CA ASN A 119 4.38 22.28 -16.80
C ASN A 119 4.45 21.54 -15.45
N TYR A 120 5.25 22.10 -14.56
CA TYR A 120 5.59 21.49 -13.28
C TYR A 120 4.37 21.13 -12.41
N ALA A 121 3.41 22.06 -12.26
CA ALA A 121 2.27 21.84 -11.38
C ALA A 121 1.36 20.70 -11.85
N GLY A 122 1.02 20.65 -13.13
CA GLY A 122 0.17 19.60 -13.69
C GLY A 122 0.86 18.23 -13.71
N GLN A 123 2.18 18.19 -13.85
CA GLN A 123 2.94 16.93 -13.76
C GLN A 123 2.99 16.39 -12.33
N LEU A 124 3.17 17.26 -11.33
CA LEU A 124 3.12 16.86 -9.93
C LEU A 124 1.74 16.31 -9.55
N GLU A 125 0.68 16.99 -9.97
CA GLU A 125 -0.68 16.55 -9.73
C GLU A 125 -0.92 15.14 -10.28
N GLN A 126 -0.52 14.88 -11.53
CA GLN A 126 -0.65 13.55 -12.14
C GLN A 126 0.17 12.47 -11.43
N LEU A 127 1.35 12.80 -10.93
CA LEU A 127 2.21 11.85 -10.20
C LEU A 127 1.67 11.53 -8.79
N LEU A 128 1.03 12.50 -8.14
CA LEU A 128 0.47 12.32 -6.80
C LEU A 128 -0.88 11.61 -6.81
N PHE A 129 -1.79 12.05 -7.67
CA PHE A 129 -3.17 11.54 -7.73
C PHE A 129 -3.37 10.42 -8.74
N GLY A 130 -2.40 10.22 -9.64
CA GLY A 130 -2.46 9.18 -10.66
C GLY A 130 -3.39 9.52 -11.83
N ARG A 131 -3.48 8.58 -12.78
CA ARG A 131 -4.26 8.69 -14.01
C ARG A 131 -5.07 7.43 -14.25
N LEU A 132 -5.75 6.94 -13.22
CA LEU A 132 -6.37 5.62 -13.22
C LEU A 132 -7.34 5.40 -14.39
N LEU A 133 -8.13 6.42 -14.76
CA LEU A 133 -9.10 6.31 -15.86
C LEU A 133 -8.48 6.42 -17.26
N THR A 134 -7.23 6.87 -17.36
CA THR A 134 -6.52 7.03 -18.65
C THR A 134 -5.42 5.99 -18.85
N VAL A 135 -5.45 4.89 -18.08
CA VAL A 135 -4.48 3.79 -18.18
C VAL A 135 -4.60 3.09 -19.53
N THR A 136 -3.47 2.98 -20.22
CA THR A 136 -3.36 2.30 -21.52
C THR A 136 -3.28 0.78 -21.37
N ALA A 137 -3.56 0.03 -22.42
CA ALA A 137 -3.43 -1.43 -22.40
C ALA A 137 -1.99 -1.89 -22.13
N ALA A 138 -1.00 -1.13 -22.60
CA ALA A 138 0.41 -1.40 -22.31
C ALA A 138 0.75 -1.23 -20.84
N GLU A 139 0.27 -0.15 -20.18
CA GLU A 139 0.46 0.09 -18.76
C GLU A 139 -0.25 -0.98 -17.89
N VAL A 140 -1.43 -1.46 -18.31
CA VAL A 140 -2.11 -2.60 -17.65
C VAL A 140 -1.20 -3.84 -17.69
N THR A 141 -0.67 -4.18 -18.87
CA THR A 141 0.20 -5.35 -19.03
C THR A 141 1.47 -5.21 -18.19
N GLN A 142 2.10 -4.04 -18.20
CA GLN A 142 3.29 -3.77 -17.38
C GLN A 142 2.99 -3.92 -15.89
N THR A 143 1.88 -3.36 -15.41
CA THR A 143 1.44 -3.50 -14.02
C THR A 143 1.21 -4.96 -13.64
N LEU A 144 0.50 -5.74 -14.48
CA LEU A 144 0.25 -7.16 -14.24
C LEU A 144 1.55 -7.97 -14.19
N VAL A 145 2.50 -7.71 -15.08
CA VAL A 145 3.81 -8.39 -15.07
C VAL A 145 4.58 -8.07 -13.79
N ILE A 146 4.64 -6.81 -13.39
CA ILE A 146 5.35 -6.40 -12.16
C ILE A 146 4.67 -7.01 -10.93
N CYS A 147 3.34 -6.99 -10.87
CA CYS A 147 2.58 -7.64 -9.81
C CYS A 147 2.84 -9.15 -9.75
N ALA A 148 2.90 -9.83 -10.89
CA ALA A 148 3.23 -11.26 -10.96
C ALA A 148 4.64 -11.54 -10.44
N ILE A 149 5.63 -10.71 -10.80
CA ILE A 149 7.01 -10.84 -10.31
C ILE A 149 7.04 -10.63 -8.78
N ALA A 150 6.38 -9.61 -8.26
CA ALA A 150 6.31 -9.36 -6.82
C ALA A 150 5.66 -10.52 -6.06
N LEU A 151 4.55 -11.07 -6.58
CA LEU A 151 3.87 -12.25 -6.02
C LEU A 151 4.77 -13.48 -6.05
N LEU A 152 5.51 -13.70 -7.14
CA LEU A 152 6.43 -14.81 -7.28
C LEU A 152 7.56 -14.72 -6.23
N LEU A 153 8.19 -13.56 -6.10
CA LEU A 153 9.26 -13.31 -5.13
C LEU A 153 8.80 -13.57 -3.70
N VAL A 154 7.63 -13.01 -3.34
CA VAL A 154 7.08 -13.19 -1.99
C VAL A 154 6.53 -14.60 -1.81
N GLY A 155 5.86 -15.18 -2.80
CA GLY A 155 5.28 -16.51 -2.73
C GLY A 155 6.32 -17.59 -2.51
N LEU A 156 7.46 -17.53 -3.22
CA LEU A 156 8.58 -18.46 -3.05
C LEU A 156 9.22 -18.37 -1.65
N THR A 157 9.14 -17.22 -1.02
CA THR A 157 9.75 -16.96 0.30
C THR A 157 8.73 -16.77 1.42
N LEU A 158 7.43 -17.00 1.16
CA LEU A 158 6.34 -16.66 2.09
C LEU A 158 6.51 -17.30 3.46
N LYS A 159 6.83 -18.59 3.52
CA LYS A 159 7.04 -19.32 4.77
C LYS A 159 8.19 -18.72 5.58
N GLN A 160 9.30 -18.41 4.91
CA GLN A 160 10.48 -17.80 5.52
C GLN A 160 10.20 -16.34 5.96
N GLN A 161 9.43 -15.58 5.18
CA GLN A 161 9.02 -14.23 5.53
C GLN A 161 8.14 -14.21 6.79
N VAL A 162 7.18 -15.13 6.86
CA VAL A 162 6.34 -15.30 8.04
C VAL A 162 7.17 -15.73 9.24
N PHE A 163 8.03 -16.74 9.11
CA PHE A 163 8.92 -17.15 10.19
C PHE A 163 9.80 -15.99 10.69
N ARG A 164 10.36 -15.22 9.76
CA ARG A 164 11.15 -14.03 10.06
C ARG A 164 10.37 -12.94 10.81
N ALA A 165 9.05 -12.85 10.60
CA ALA A 165 8.18 -11.88 11.27
C ALA A 165 8.00 -12.20 12.76
N PHE A 166 8.00 -13.49 13.13
CA PHE A 166 7.82 -13.93 14.51
C PHE A 166 9.12 -14.08 15.29
N ASP A 167 10.17 -14.65 14.66
CA ASP A 167 11.45 -14.85 15.34
C ASP A 167 12.64 -14.51 14.42
N ARG A 168 13.27 -13.40 14.75
CA ARG A 168 14.42 -12.89 14.03
C ARG A 168 15.70 -13.67 14.28
N THR A 169 15.83 -14.28 15.45
CA THR A 169 17.01 -15.02 15.86
C THR A 169 16.94 -16.46 15.41
N ALA A 170 15.79 -17.11 15.55
CA ALA A 170 15.59 -18.48 15.15
C ALA A 170 15.75 -18.71 13.64
N ILE A 171 15.35 -17.75 12.78
CA ILE A 171 15.54 -17.89 11.34
C ILE A 171 17.01 -17.92 10.93
N ALA A 172 17.87 -17.16 11.63
CA ALA A 172 19.31 -17.21 11.41
C ALA A 172 19.92 -18.51 11.89
N ALA A 173 19.48 -19.04 13.05
CA ALA A 173 19.89 -20.32 13.57
C ALA A 173 19.44 -21.49 12.67
N ALA A 174 18.30 -21.35 11.96
CA ALA A 174 17.83 -22.32 10.96
C ALA A 174 18.60 -22.28 9.62
N GLY A 175 19.69 -21.48 9.54
CA GLY A 175 20.57 -21.41 8.36
C GLY A 175 20.11 -20.48 7.25
N TYR A 176 18.98 -19.77 7.41
CA TYR A 176 18.55 -18.76 6.46
C TYR A 176 19.33 -17.47 6.62
N ARG A 177 19.45 -16.70 5.54
CA ARG A 177 20.10 -15.39 5.54
C ARG A 177 19.05 -14.29 5.75
N PRO A 178 18.91 -13.71 6.95
CA PRO A 178 17.86 -12.70 7.23
C PRO A 178 17.97 -11.46 6.32
N VAL A 179 19.21 -11.12 5.92
CA VAL A 179 19.49 -10.00 4.98
C VAL A 179 18.79 -10.20 3.65
N LEU A 180 18.90 -11.42 3.10
CA LEU A 180 18.34 -11.73 1.80
C LEU A 180 16.80 -11.68 1.85
N LEU A 181 16.22 -12.16 2.94
CA LEU A 181 14.77 -12.10 3.16
C LEU A 181 14.29 -10.65 3.30
N ASP A 182 15.04 -9.80 4.02
CA ASP A 182 14.73 -8.38 4.12
C ASP A 182 14.83 -7.70 2.74
N LEU A 183 15.88 -7.99 1.96
CA LEU A 183 16.04 -7.47 0.62
C LEU A 183 14.91 -7.90 -0.32
N VAL A 184 14.57 -9.19 -0.33
CA VAL A 184 13.48 -9.74 -1.16
C VAL A 184 12.16 -9.05 -0.85
N LEU A 185 11.83 -8.84 0.42
CA LEU A 185 10.59 -8.15 0.79
C LEU A 185 10.64 -6.67 0.41
N ASN A 186 11.74 -5.96 0.67
CA ASN A 186 11.89 -4.56 0.29
C ASN A 186 11.83 -4.37 -1.24
N VAL A 187 12.42 -5.28 -2.02
CA VAL A 187 12.29 -5.29 -3.48
C VAL A 187 10.84 -5.55 -3.89
N ALA A 188 10.15 -6.49 -3.25
CA ALA A 188 8.74 -6.75 -3.56
C ALA A 188 7.87 -5.53 -3.24
N ILE A 189 8.08 -4.84 -2.11
CA ILE A 189 7.41 -3.57 -1.77
C ILE A 189 7.69 -2.53 -2.86
N ALA A 190 8.97 -2.37 -3.23
CA ALA A 190 9.37 -1.41 -4.26
C ALA A 190 8.72 -1.70 -5.63
N LEU A 191 8.59 -2.97 -6.01
CA LEU A 191 7.88 -3.38 -7.23
C LEU A 191 6.39 -3.02 -7.16
N VAL A 192 5.73 -3.28 -6.02
CA VAL A 192 4.32 -2.87 -5.82
C VAL A 192 4.18 -1.35 -5.92
N VAL A 193 5.11 -0.61 -5.33
CA VAL A 193 5.14 0.86 -5.43
C VAL A 193 5.26 1.31 -6.87
N VAL A 194 6.17 0.74 -7.66
CA VAL A 194 6.33 1.09 -9.09
C VAL A 194 5.05 0.76 -9.88
N ALA A 195 4.48 -0.42 -9.68
CA ALA A 195 3.26 -0.85 -10.35
C ALA A 195 2.08 0.08 -10.05
N ALA A 196 1.95 0.52 -8.80
CA ALA A 196 0.85 1.35 -8.37
C ALA A 196 1.06 2.84 -8.68
N SER A 197 2.27 3.39 -8.50
CA SER A 197 2.56 4.82 -8.71
C SER A 197 2.30 5.26 -10.15
N SER A 198 2.59 4.41 -11.13
CA SER A 198 2.40 4.73 -12.55
C SER A 198 0.93 4.83 -12.97
N ALA A 199 0.07 4.02 -12.37
CA ALA A 199 -1.34 3.93 -12.73
C ALA A 199 -2.25 4.75 -11.79
N VAL A 200 -1.97 4.71 -10.50
CA VAL A 200 -2.91 5.11 -9.44
C VAL A 200 -2.42 6.31 -8.63
N GLY A 201 -1.14 6.62 -8.72
CA GLY A 201 -0.50 7.71 -7.99
C GLY A 201 0.01 7.32 -6.59
N ASN A 202 0.99 8.09 -6.10
CA ASN A 202 1.72 7.76 -4.86
C ASN A 202 0.85 7.70 -3.61
N LEU A 203 -0.20 8.51 -3.50
CA LEU A 203 -1.07 8.53 -2.31
C LEU A 203 -1.84 7.22 -2.13
N LEU A 204 -2.34 6.65 -3.22
CA LEU A 204 -3.11 5.41 -3.14
C LEU A 204 -2.22 4.20 -2.85
N VAL A 205 -0.96 4.23 -3.26
CA VAL A 205 0.00 3.12 -3.03
C VAL A 205 0.10 2.76 -1.56
N LEU A 206 0.36 3.77 -0.71
CA LEU A 206 0.48 3.56 0.73
C LEU A 206 -0.81 3.07 1.36
N ALA A 207 -1.94 3.66 0.98
CA ALA A 207 -3.23 3.25 1.50
C ALA A 207 -3.54 1.78 1.17
N VAL A 208 -3.34 1.38 -0.09
CA VAL A 208 -3.59 -0.01 -0.53
C VAL A 208 -2.60 -1.00 0.10
N LEU A 209 -1.37 -0.59 0.36
CA LEU A 209 -0.36 -1.47 0.94
C LEU A 209 -0.53 -1.65 2.46
N ILE A 210 -0.91 -0.60 3.20
CA ILE A 210 -0.94 -0.62 4.67
C ILE A 210 -2.32 -0.95 5.21
N VAL A 211 -3.37 -0.29 4.71
CA VAL A 211 -4.72 -0.35 5.31
C VAL A 211 -5.33 -1.75 5.29
N PRO A 212 -5.29 -2.52 4.18
CA PRO A 212 -5.91 -3.84 4.15
C PRO A 212 -5.28 -4.82 5.13
N GLY A 213 -3.95 -4.78 5.29
CA GLY A 213 -3.25 -5.60 6.28
C GLY A 213 -3.65 -5.24 7.71
N ALA A 214 -3.79 -3.95 8.03
CA ALA A 214 -4.25 -3.47 9.32
C ALA A 214 -5.70 -3.91 9.60
N VAL A 215 -6.60 -3.80 8.61
CA VAL A 215 -8.00 -4.26 8.72
C VAL A 215 -8.06 -5.76 8.97
N ALA A 216 -7.33 -6.56 8.23
CA ALA A 216 -7.30 -8.00 8.41
C ALA A 216 -6.88 -8.39 9.84
N ARG A 217 -5.89 -7.71 10.41
CA ARG A 217 -5.45 -7.90 11.81
C ARG A 217 -6.50 -7.48 12.85
N LEU A 218 -7.35 -6.51 12.53
CA LEU A 218 -8.48 -6.17 13.37
C LEU A 218 -9.56 -7.26 13.40
N ILE A 219 -9.75 -7.97 12.28
CA ILE A 219 -10.82 -8.96 12.12
C ILE A 219 -10.38 -10.34 12.65
N THR A 220 -9.15 -10.76 12.38
CA THR A 220 -8.70 -12.12 12.69
C THR A 220 -7.29 -12.17 13.25
N VAL A 221 -7.06 -13.16 14.12
CA VAL A 221 -5.73 -13.53 14.63
C VAL A 221 -5.13 -14.73 13.87
N ARG A 222 -5.91 -15.35 12.97
CA ARG A 222 -5.48 -16.52 12.21
C ARG A 222 -4.58 -16.08 11.06
N LEU A 223 -3.31 -16.44 11.10
CA LEU A 223 -2.28 -16.00 10.16
C LEU A 223 -2.68 -16.20 8.69
N TRP A 224 -3.14 -17.40 8.32
CA TRP A 224 -3.49 -17.72 6.94
C TRP A 224 -4.77 -17.03 6.44
N ALA A 225 -5.63 -16.59 7.35
CA ALA A 225 -6.82 -15.83 7.02
C ALA A 225 -6.52 -14.33 6.77
N LEU A 226 -5.38 -13.82 7.25
CA LEU A 226 -4.98 -12.43 7.06
C LEU A 226 -4.84 -12.09 5.56
N PHE A 227 -4.19 -12.96 4.80
CA PHE A 227 -3.88 -12.73 3.38
C PHE A 227 -5.15 -12.59 2.52
N PRO A 228 -6.08 -13.57 2.50
CA PRO A 228 -7.31 -13.44 1.70
C PRO A 228 -8.24 -12.35 2.21
N LEU A 229 -8.29 -12.08 3.52
CA LEU A 229 -9.08 -10.99 4.08
C LEU A 229 -8.55 -9.62 3.65
N ALA A 230 -7.23 -9.42 3.70
CA ALA A 230 -6.62 -8.17 3.25
C ALA A 230 -6.84 -7.95 1.74
N ALA A 231 -6.60 -8.97 0.91
CA ALA A 231 -6.82 -8.88 -0.52
C ALA A 231 -8.29 -8.64 -0.88
N GLY A 232 -9.21 -9.35 -0.22
CA GLY A 232 -10.65 -9.19 -0.43
C GLY A 232 -11.16 -7.82 0.00
N PHE A 233 -10.71 -7.31 1.14
CA PHE A 233 -11.04 -5.97 1.61
C PHE A 233 -10.53 -4.89 0.64
N ALA A 234 -9.27 -4.99 0.20
CA ALA A 234 -8.69 -4.06 -0.76
C ALA A 234 -9.46 -4.08 -2.10
N ALA A 235 -9.79 -5.26 -2.62
CA ALA A 235 -10.55 -5.44 -3.86
C ALA A 235 -11.97 -4.85 -3.76
N LEU A 236 -12.65 -5.06 -2.63
CA LEU A 236 -13.98 -4.50 -2.37
C LEU A 236 -13.92 -2.97 -2.32
N CYS A 237 -12.98 -2.41 -1.56
CA CYS A 237 -12.82 -0.95 -1.47
C CYS A 237 -12.40 -0.33 -2.81
N ALA A 238 -11.57 -1.01 -3.60
CA ALA A 238 -11.19 -0.57 -4.93
C ALA A 238 -12.39 -0.52 -5.87
N TRP A 239 -13.23 -1.57 -5.87
CA TRP A 239 -14.45 -1.63 -6.67
C TRP A 239 -15.45 -0.54 -6.26
N VAL A 240 -15.74 -0.42 -4.97
CA VAL A 240 -16.66 0.61 -4.44
C VAL A 240 -16.13 2.02 -4.69
N GLY A 241 -14.84 2.27 -4.41
CA GLY A 241 -14.24 3.58 -4.61
C GLY A 241 -14.21 4.03 -6.07
N LEU A 242 -13.95 3.09 -6.98
CA LEU A 242 -13.95 3.39 -8.41
C LEU A 242 -15.37 3.69 -8.93
N THR A 243 -16.38 2.93 -8.47
CA THR A 243 -17.79 3.18 -8.84
C THR A 243 -18.31 4.49 -8.27
N LEU A 244 -18.04 4.80 -7.00
CA LEU A 244 -18.45 6.05 -6.38
C LEU A 244 -17.80 7.27 -7.06
N GLY A 245 -16.50 7.18 -7.40
CA GLY A 245 -15.80 8.23 -8.13
C GLY A 245 -16.40 8.48 -9.52
N PHE A 246 -16.74 7.42 -10.23
CA PHE A 246 -17.38 7.51 -11.54
C PHE A 246 -18.80 8.11 -11.46
N GLU A 247 -19.64 7.60 -10.56
CA GLU A 247 -21.00 8.12 -10.36
C GLU A 247 -21.01 9.58 -9.94
N ALA A 248 -20.12 9.99 -9.03
CA ALA A 248 -20.01 11.39 -8.61
C ALA A 248 -19.60 12.31 -9.77
N SER A 249 -18.72 11.84 -10.65
CA SER A 249 -18.30 12.59 -11.83
C SER A 249 -19.42 12.73 -12.85
N VAL A 250 -20.21 11.66 -13.10
CA VAL A 250 -21.26 11.65 -14.09
C VAL A 250 -22.54 12.37 -13.60
N THR A 251 -22.93 12.14 -12.33
CA THR A 251 -24.21 12.64 -11.79
C THR A 251 -24.09 14.02 -11.17
N ALA A 252 -23.00 14.32 -10.45
CA ALA A 252 -22.81 15.59 -9.77
C ALA A 252 -21.96 16.60 -10.56
N GLY A 253 -21.32 16.16 -11.67
CA GLY A 253 -20.43 17.03 -12.47
C GLY A 253 -19.18 17.46 -11.70
N ILE A 254 -18.78 16.71 -10.67
CA ILE A 254 -17.60 17.01 -9.84
C ILE A 254 -16.46 16.11 -10.33
N ASP A 255 -15.40 16.73 -10.86
CA ASP A 255 -14.19 16.01 -11.27
C ASP A 255 -13.41 15.52 -10.05
N LEU A 256 -13.79 14.33 -9.55
CA LEU A 256 -13.08 13.70 -8.43
C LEU A 256 -11.94 12.80 -8.95
N PRO A 257 -10.71 12.98 -8.45
CA PRO A 257 -9.63 12.06 -8.75
C PRO A 257 -9.97 10.64 -8.27
N SER A 258 -10.10 9.69 -9.19
CA SER A 258 -10.54 8.31 -8.88
C SER A 258 -9.62 7.62 -7.86
N GLY A 259 -8.31 7.94 -7.86
CA GLY A 259 -7.37 7.46 -6.86
C GLY A 259 -7.72 7.92 -5.46
N ALA A 260 -8.05 9.21 -5.29
CA ALA A 260 -8.41 9.77 -3.98
C ALA A 260 -9.73 9.19 -3.43
N THR A 261 -10.73 8.94 -4.30
CA THR A 261 -11.98 8.28 -3.87
C THR A 261 -11.74 6.87 -3.35
N VAL A 262 -10.88 6.09 -4.00
CA VAL A 262 -10.50 4.75 -3.52
C VAL A 262 -9.80 4.83 -2.16
N VAL A 263 -8.89 5.80 -1.95
CA VAL A 263 -8.24 6.03 -0.63
C VAL A 263 -9.27 6.35 0.44
N LEU A 264 -10.20 7.24 0.16
CA LEU A 264 -11.25 7.61 1.13
C LEU A 264 -12.11 6.41 1.50
N VAL A 265 -12.48 5.56 0.54
CA VAL A 265 -13.24 4.33 0.81
C VAL A 265 -12.42 3.34 1.64
N LEU A 266 -11.12 3.18 1.38
CA LEU A 266 -10.22 2.34 2.18
C LEU A 266 -10.15 2.82 3.63
N VAL A 267 -9.97 4.14 3.84
CA VAL A 267 -9.88 4.73 5.17
C VAL A 267 -11.23 4.65 5.89
N ALA A 268 -12.33 4.96 5.21
CA ALA A 268 -13.68 4.83 5.77
C ALA A 268 -13.98 3.37 6.17
N GLY A 269 -13.64 2.41 5.32
CA GLY A 269 -13.75 0.99 5.63
C GLY A 269 -12.92 0.56 6.84
N TYR A 270 -11.69 1.05 6.96
CA TYR A 270 -10.86 0.83 8.14
C TYR A 270 -11.52 1.37 9.42
N LEU A 271 -12.02 2.61 9.37
CA LEU A 271 -12.69 3.23 10.52
C LEU A 271 -13.96 2.48 10.90
N LEU A 272 -14.76 2.03 9.93
CA LEU A 272 -15.95 1.23 10.19
C LEU A 272 -15.62 -0.09 10.90
N VAL A 273 -14.60 -0.81 10.44
CA VAL A 273 -14.15 -2.05 11.07
C VAL A 273 -13.61 -1.80 12.47
N LEU A 274 -12.82 -0.73 12.64
CA LEU A 274 -12.28 -0.34 13.96
C LEU A 274 -13.39 0.00 14.96
N LEU A 275 -14.35 0.85 14.57
CA LEU A 275 -15.47 1.22 15.40
C LEU A 275 -16.36 0.01 15.75
N GLY A 276 -16.63 -0.85 14.76
CA GLY A 276 -17.36 -2.10 14.97
C GLY A 276 -16.67 -3.00 16.01
N ARG A 277 -15.34 -3.15 15.91
CA ARG A 277 -14.57 -3.91 16.90
C ARG A 277 -14.62 -3.29 18.29
N LEU A 278 -14.43 -1.98 18.39
CA LEU A 278 -14.52 -1.28 19.68
C LEU A 278 -15.90 -1.41 20.32
N ALA A 279 -16.98 -1.37 19.55
CA ALA A 279 -18.34 -1.59 20.02
C ALA A 279 -18.53 -3.01 20.55
N VAL A 280 -18.05 -4.02 19.82
CA VAL A 280 -18.10 -5.43 20.25
C VAL A 280 -17.28 -5.65 21.52
N ASP A 281 -16.09 -5.07 21.62
CA ASP A 281 -15.22 -5.21 22.79
C ASP A 281 -15.84 -4.52 24.03
N ARG A 282 -16.54 -3.40 23.85
CA ARG A 282 -17.31 -2.75 24.93
C ARG A 282 -18.47 -3.62 25.41
N MET A 283 -19.20 -4.25 24.51
CA MET A 283 -20.32 -5.13 24.87
C MET A 283 -19.87 -6.43 25.56
N ARG A 284 -18.64 -6.87 25.28
CA ARG A 284 -18.07 -8.10 25.87
C ARG A 284 -17.36 -7.89 27.22
N ARG A 285 -17.11 -6.65 27.63
CA ARG A 285 -16.53 -6.39 28.97
C ARG A 285 -17.59 -6.70 30.04
N PRO A 286 -17.40 -7.76 30.88
CA PRO A 286 -18.25 -7.96 32.03
C PRO A 286 -18.08 -6.74 32.96
N ALA A 287 -19.20 -6.30 33.58
CA ALA A 287 -19.13 -5.28 34.61
C ALA A 287 -18.10 -5.73 35.68
N GLN A 288 -17.05 -4.94 35.87
CA GLN A 288 -16.09 -5.21 36.94
C GLN A 288 -16.89 -5.26 38.24
N PRO A 289 -16.83 -6.37 39.04
CA PRO A 289 -17.43 -6.36 40.34
C PRO A 289 -16.80 -5.24 41.16
N ALA A 290 -17.63 -4.41 41.79
CA ALA A 290 -17.16 -3.33 42.64
C ALA A 290 -16.14 -3.89 43.65
N THR A 291 -14.94 -3.34 43.65
CA THR A 291 -13.91 -3.72 44.61
C THR A 291 -14.47 -3.51 46.00
N PRO A 292 -14.53 -4.54 46.86
CA PRO A 292 -15.04 -4.34 48.22
C PRO A 292 -14.17 -3.29 48.92
N PRO A 293 -14.77 -2.42 49.78
CA PRO A 293 -14.01 -1.41 50.48
C PRO A 293 -12.92 -2.09 51.31
N GLN A 294 -11.69 -1.60 51.16
CA GLN A 294 -10.57 -2.06 51.98
C GLN A 294 -10.91 -1.77 53.46
N PRO A 295 -10.73 -2.73 54.39
CA PRO A 295 -10.93 -2.47 55.79
C PRO A 295 -9.93 -1.37 56.22
N GLU A 296 -10.46 -0.30 56.81
CA GLU A 296 -9.66 0.76 57.42
C GLU A 296 -8.67 0.13 58.41
N SER A 297 -7.39 0.35 58.17
CA SER A 297 -6.34 -0.04 59.10
C SER A 297 -6.54 0.75 60.37
N VAL A 298 -7.13 0.11 61.38
CA VAL A 298 -7.16 0.65 62.75
C VAL A 298 -5.73 0.66 63.27
N THR A 299 -5.11 1.84 63.21
CA THR A 299 -3.85 2.10 63.90
C THR A 299 -4.17 2.18 65.36
N ALA A 300 -3.73 1.17 66.16
CA ALA A 300 -3.62 1.21 67.60
C ALA A 300 -2.24 1.75 67.99
#